data_c78bcd0c17fb90653da9b40d79e4af56
#
_entry.id   c78bcd0c17fb90653da9b40d79e4af56
#
_cell.length_a   1.000
_cell.length_b   1.000
_cell.length_c   1.000
_cell.angle_alpha   90.00
_cell.angle_beta   90.00
_cell.angle_gamma   90.00
#
_symmetry.space_group_name_H-M   'P 1'
#
loop_
_entity.id
_entity.type
_entity.pdbx_description
1 polymer ?
#
loop_
_entity_poly.entity_id
_entity_poly.type
_entity_poly.pdbx_seq_one_letter_code
_entity_poly.pdbx_strand_id
1 'polypeptide(L)'
;MNKTDTSQNLVEPGISSGSVAIVGAGLIGRGWAIVFARAGWKVKLYDLHVDALDVAKKEIANQLQMLVSHGLGSQPDLIMQKIHFESDLAAALTDVDYVQECGPEVL
;
A
#
# COMPACT_ATOMS: atom_id res chain seq x y z
N MET A 1 5.70 10.53 -27.01
CA MET A 1 5.72 10.84 -26.74
C MET A 1 5.49 11.08 -26.26
N ASN A 2 5.65 10.84 -26.33
CA ASN A 2 5.64 11.09 -25.87
C ASN A 2 5.57 11.10 -25.34
N LYS A 3 5.69 10.93 -25.12
CA LYS A 3 5.76 10.95 -24.49
C LYS A 3 5.73 10.96 -23.89
N THR A 4 5.91 10.85 -24.06
CA THR A 4 5.97 10.86 -23.44
C THR A 4 5.92 10.72 -22.92
N ASP A 5 6.03 10.69 -23.06
CA ASP A 5 6.16 10.53 -22.55
C ASP A 5 6.36 10.34 -21.99
N THR A 6 6.55 10.39 -21.94
CA THR A 6 6.95 10.19 -21.40
C THR A 6 7.02 10.04 -20.55
N SER A 7 7.02 10.21 -20.50
CA SER A 7 7.25 10.01 -19.90
C SER A 7 6.97 9.57 -19.40
N GLN A 8 6.75 9.48 -19.61
CA GLN A 8 6.68 8.91 -19.46
C GLN A 8 6.76 8.25 -19.36
N ASN A 9 6.59 8.20 -19.79
CA ASN A 9 7.03 7.29 -19.92
C ASN A 9 7.78 6.94 -19.57
N LEU A 10 8.33 7.27 -19.89
CA LEU A 10 9.14 6.71 -19.22
C LEU A 10 8.91 5.78 -18.21
N VAL A 11 8.02 5.53 -17.80
CA VAL A 11 7.67 4.59 -16.81
C VAL A 11 7.78 3.20 -17.36
N GLU A 12 8.38 2.31 -16.57
CA GLU A 12 8.51 0.93 -16.94
C GLU A 12 7.15 0.27 -17.02
N PRO A 13 6.83 -0.39 -18.10
CA PRO A 13 5.60 -1.15 -18.16
C PRO A 13 5.55 -2.20 -17.05
N GLY A 14 4.44 -2.30 -16.37
CA GLY A 14 4.26 -3.26 -15.31
C GLY A 14 4.79 -2.85 -13.97
N ILE A 15 5.64 -1.82 -13.91
CA ILE A 15 6.15 -1.33 -12.64
C ILE A 15 5.24 -0.27 -12.05
N SER A 16 4.53 0.47 -12.91
CA SER A 16 3.63 1.52 -12.45
C SER A 16 2.40 0.96 -11.75
N SER A 17 2.13 -0.32 -11.91
CA SER A 17 1.04 -0.97 -11.18
C SER A 17 1.35 -2.45 -11.07
N GLY A 18 0.84 -3.07 -10.03
CA GLY A 18 1.08 -4.48 -9.79
C GLY A 18 0.49 -4.85 -8.46
N SER A 19 0.97 -5.95 -7.89
CA SER A 19 0.57 -6.43 -6.58
C SER A 19 1.77 -6.49 -5.66
N VAL A 20 1.62 -5.99 -4.46
CA VAL A 20 2.69 -6.03 -3.47
C VAL A 20 2.15 -6.58 -2.16
N ALA A 21 2.94 -7.43 -1.52
CA ALA A 21 2.67 -7.86 -0.16
C ALA A 21 3.59 -7.07 0.75
N ILE A 22 3.01 -6.45 1.76
CA ILE A 22 3.77 -5.73 2.78
C ILE A 22 3.67 -6.55 4.05
N VAL A 23 4.80 -7.01 4.54
CA VAL A 23 4.85 -7.91 5.69
C VAL A 23 5.18 -7.10 6.94
N GLY A 24 4.17 -6.89 7.76
CA GLY A 24 4.26 -6.07 8.95
C GLY A 24 3.40 -4.83 8.84
N ALA A 25 2.39 -4.71 9.72
CA ALA A 25 1.42 -3.63 9.66
C ALA A 25 1.68 -2.53 10.69
N GLY A 26 2.91 -2.40 11.15
CA GLY A 26 3.29 -1.32 12.03
C GLY A 26 3.38 0.00 11.29
N LEU A 27 3.99 0.98 11.92
CA LEU A 27 4.07 2.33 11.37
C LEU A 27 4.68 2.38 9.98
N ILE A 28 5.80 1.66 9.79
CA ILE A 28 6.50 1.67 8.51
C ILE A 28 5.70 0.94 7.44
N GLY A 29 5.14 -0.21 7.79
CA GLY A 29 4.33 -0.97 6.83
C GLY A 29 3.11 -0.20 6.37
N ARG A 30 2.45 0.51 7.28
CA ARG A 30 1.31 1.34 6.93
C ARG A 30 1.70 2.44 5.94
N GLY A 31 2.87 3.04 6.16
CA GLY A 31 3.37 4.05 5.24
C GLY A 31 3.58 3.52 3.85
N TRP A 32 4.22 2.35 3.73
CA TRP A 32 4.42 1.72 2.43
C TRP A 32 3.10 1.35 1.77
N ALA A 33 2.12 0.88 2.56
CA ALA A 33 0.81 0.54 2.01
C ALA A 33 0.16 1.75 1.33
N ILE A 34 0.24 2.90 1.95
CA ILE A 34 -0.31 4.13 1.38
C ILE A 34 0.45 4.51 0.10
N VAL A 35 1.78 4.44 0.14
CA VAL A 35 2.59 4.80 -1.03
C VAL A 35 2.23 3.93 -2.23
N PHE A 36 2.19 2.61 -2.04
CA PHE A 36 1.89 1.71 -3.15
C PHE A 36 0.44 1.86 -3.63
N ALA A 37 -0.50 1.98 -2.70
CA ALA A 37 -1.91 2.10 -3.07
C ALA A 37 -2.15 3.40 -3.85
N ARG A 38 -1.52 4.49 -3.45
CA ARG A 38 -1.64 5.76 -4.17
C ARG A 38 -1.03 5.69 -5.55
N ALA A 39 -0.04 4.83 -5.73
CA ALA A 39 0.57 4.62 -7.04
C ALA A 39 -0.23 3.67 -7.93
N GLY A 40 -1.33 3.14 -7.41
CA GLY A 40 -2.21 2.27 -8.19
C GLY A 40 -1.99 0.78 -7.97
N TRP A 41 -1.12 0.41 -7.06
CA TRP A 41 -0.83 -0.99 -6.78
C TRP A 41 -1.93 -1.62 -5.94
N LYS A 42 -2.13 -2.92 -6.14
CA LYS A 42 -2.91 -3.73 -5.21
C LYS A 42 -2.00 -4.11 -4.06
N VAL A 43 -2.45 -3.85 -2.86
CA VAL A 43 -1.62 -4.03 -1.66
C VAL A 43 -2.26 -5.09 -0.77
N LYS A 44 -1.45 -6.06 -0.36
CA LYS A 44 -1.84 -6.98 0.70
C LYS A 44 -0.99 -6.64 1.92
N LEU A 45 -1.61 -6.04 2.91
CA LEU A 45 -0.92 -5.67 4.13
C LEU A 45 -1.11 -6.78 5.14
N TYR A 46 -0.03 -7.44 5.46
CA TYR A 46 -0.04 -8.61 6.32
C TYR A 46 0.45 -8.29 7.73
N ASP A 47 -0.21 -8.84 8.70
CA ASP A 47 0.33 -8.94 10.04
C ASP A 47 -0.23 -10.20 10.70
N LEU A 48 0.60 -10.84 11.49
CA LEU A 48 0.17 -12.01 12.26
C LEU A 48 -0.91 -11.63 13.27
N HIS A 49 -0.86 -10.42 13.78
CA HIS A 49 -1.77 -9.95 14.82
C HIS A 49 -2.94 -9.21 14.21
N VAL A 50 -4.13 -9.77 14.39
CA VAL A 50 -5.35 -9.17 13.87
C VAL A 50 -5.57 -7.77 14.44
N ASP A 51 -5.23 -7.57 15.71
CA ASP A 51 -5.36 -6.26 16.34
C ASP A 51 -4.51 -5.21 15.62
N ALA A 52 -3.32 -5.60 15.17
CA ALA A 52 -2.46 -4.69 14.43
C ALA A 52 -3.09 -4.31 13.09
N LEU A 53 -3.77 -5.25 12.46
CA LEU A 53 -4.48 -4.95 11.21
C LEU A 53 -5.65 -4.00 11.43
N ASP A 54 -6.38 -4.16 12.53
CA ASP A 54 -7.47 -3.25 12.85
C ASP A 54 -6.96 -1.82 13.08
N VAL A 55 -5.86 -1.70 13.80
CA VAL A 55 -5.24 -0.40 14.02
C VAL A 55 -4.76 0.18 12.70
N ALA A 56 -4.11 -0.64 11.88
CA ALA A 56 -3.61 -0.18 10.60
C ALA A 56 -4.73 0.36 9.72
N LYS A 57 -5.85 -0.33 9.69
CA LYS A 57 -6.98 0.09 8.88
C LYS A 57 -7.48 1.47 9.29
N LYS A 58 -7.63 1.69 10.59
CA LYS A 58 -8.06 2.99 11.11
C LYS A 58 -7.05 4.08 10.81
N GLU A 59 -5.77 3.80 11.05
CA GLU A 59 -4.74 4.80 10.89
C GLU A 59 -4.56 5.18 9.42
N ILE A 60 -4.63 4.20 8.52
CA ILE A 60 -4.55 4.49 7.09
C ILE A 60 -5.73 5.35 6.65
N ALA A 61 -6.94 5.01 7.10
CA ALA A 61 -8.12 5.78 6.75
C ALA A 61 -7.98 7.23 7.23
N ASN A 62 -7.51 7.41 8.46
CA ASN A 62 -7.30 8.75 9.02
C ASN A 62 -6.27 9.52 8.22
N GLN A 63 -5.18 8.86 7.84
CA GLN A 63 -4.11 9.52 7.11
C GLN A 63 -4.56 9.95 5.73
N LEU A 64 -5.34 9.11 5.05
CA LEU A 64 -5.87 9.47 3.74
C LEU A 64 -6.82 10.66 3.82
N GLN A 65 -7.65 10.71 4.86
CA GLN A 65 -8.54 11.84 5.06
C GLN A 65 -7.76 13.11 5.35
N MET A 66 -6.68 13.00 6.12
CA MET A 66 -5.83 14.13 6.41
C MET A 66 -5.20 14.68 5.14
N LEU A 67 -4.75 13.81 4.26
CA LEU A 67 -4.18 14.25 2.98
C LEU A 67 -5.22 15.00 2.16
N VAL A 68 -6.45 14.52 2.13
CA VAL A 68 -7.53 15.19 1.41
C VAL A 68 -7.79 16.57 1.99
N SER A 69 -7.85 16.68 3.31
CA SER A 69 -8.15 17.96 3.96
C SER A 69 -7.06 18.98 3.74
N HIS A 70 -5.85 18.55 3.41
CA HIS A 70 -4.75 19.47 3.12
C HIS A 70 -4.54 19.65 1.62
N GLY A 71 -5.46 19.16 0.79
CA GLY A 71 -5.35 19.31 -0.65
C GLY A 71 -4.26 18.46 -1.28
N LEU A 72 -3.76 17.46 -0.57
CA LEU A 72 -2.63 16.66 -1.00
C LEU A 72 -3.03 15.28 -1.52
N GLY A 73 -4.32 14.99 -1.54
CA GLY A 73 -4.80 13.70 -2.01
C GLY A 73 -6.24 13.79 -2.41
N SER A 74 -6.72 12.75 -3.08
CA SER A 74 -8.11 12.66 -3.51
C SER A 74 -8.54 11.21 -3.48
N GLN A 75 -9.85 11.00 -3.48
CA GLN A 75 -10.46 9.68 -3.61
C GLN A 75 -9.95 8.67 -2.58
N PRO A 76 -10.02 9.01 -1.29
CA PRO A 76 -9.49 8.11 -0.24
C PRO A 76 -10.17 6.75 -0.24
N ASP A 77 -11.45 6.67 -0.60
CA ASP A 77 -12.15 5.39 -0.63
C ASP A 77 -11.60 4.47 -1.71
N LEU A 78 -11.25 5.02 -2.87
CA LEU A 78 -10.68 4.22 -3.94
C LEU A 78 -9.30 3.70 -3.56
N ILE A 79 -8.53 4.51 -2.87
CA ILE A 79 -7.20 4.10 -2.41
C ILE A 79 -7.34 3.00 -1.37
N MET A 80 -8.27 3.16 -0.41
CA MET A 80 -8.51 2.12 0.59
C MET A 80 -8.90 0.78 -0.02
N GLN A 81 -9.67 0.82 -1.11
CA GLN A 81 -10.10 -0.41 -1.77
C GLN A 81 -8.93 -1.20 -2.36
N LYS A 82 -7.81 -0.57 -2.57
CA LYS A 82 -6.64 -1.27 -3.09
C LYS A 82 -5.86 -2.00 -2.01
N ILE A 83 -6.17 -1.75 -0.75
CA ILE A 83 -5.46 -2.35 0.37
C ILE A 83 -6.30 -3.46 0.98
N HIS A 84 -5.77 -4.67 0.90
CA HIS A 84 -6.36 -5.84 1.53
C HIS A 84 -5.59 -6.17 2.79
N PHE A 85 -6.30 -6.33 3.90
CA PHE A 85 -5.69 -6.61 5.20
C PHE A 85 -5.74 -8.11 5.43
N GLU A 86 -4.59 -8.73 5.59
CA GLU A 86 -4.47 -10.17 5.58
C GLU A 86 -3.69 -10.69 6.78
N SER A 87 -4.26 -11.68 7.49
CA SER A 87 -3.58 -12.28 8.64
C SER A 87 -2.97 -13.65 8.33
N ASP A 88 -3.14 -14.14 7.13
CA ASP A 88 -2.53 -15.39 6.69
C ASP A 88 -1.38 -15.09 5.74
N LEU A 89 -0.17 -15.48 6.15
CA LEU A 89 1.03 -15.15 5.38
C LEU A 89 1.02 -15.76 3.98
N ALA A 90 0.58 -17.02 3.88
CA ALA A 90 0.55 -17.68 2.59
C ALA A 90 -0.40 -16.95 1.63
N ALA A 91 -1.56 -16.52 2.12
CA ALA A 91 -2.49 -15.78 1.30
C ALA A 91 -1.92 -14.42 0.89
N ALA A 92 -1.20 -13.78 1.81
CA ALA A 92 -0.61 -12.48 1.52
C ALA A 92 0.44 -12.58 0.41
N LEU A 93 1.19 -13.68 0.39
CA LEU A 93 2.29 -13.84 -0.57
C LEU A 93 1.84 -14.45 -1.90
N THR A 94 0.58 -14.85 -2.02
CA THR A 94 0.08 -15.48 -3.24
C THR A 94 -0.17 -14.43 -4.32
N ASP A 95 0.34 -14.69 -5.51
CA ASP A 95 0.07 -13.86 -6.70
C ASP A 95 0.50 -12.41 -6.54
N VAL A 96 1.59 -12.17 -5.81
CA VAL A 96 2.14 -10.82 -5.71
C VAL A 96 3.40 -10.71 -6.55
N ASP A 97 3.64 -9.50 -7.05
CA ASP A 97 4.80 -9.21 -7.88
C ASP A 97 6.00 -8.81 -7.05
N TYR A 98 5.76 -8.31 -5.83
CA TYR A 98 6.82 -7.76 -5.01
C TYR A 98 6.47 -7.93 -3.54
N VAL A 99 7.48 -8.11 -2.70
CA VAL A 99 7.30 -8.25 -1.26
C VAL A 99 8.16 -7.20 -0.57
N GLN A 100 7.52 -6.38 0.26
CA GLN A 100 8.21 -5.41 1.08
C GLN A 100 8.18 -5.89 2.52
N GLU A 101 9.34 -6.24 3.04
CA GLU A 101 9.46 -6.70 4.40
C GLU A 101 9.58 -5.50 5.34
N CYS A 102 8.65 -5.41 6.27
CA CYS A 102 8.63 -4.34 7.27
C CYS A 102 8.43 -5.00 8.64
N GLY A 103 9.39 -5.80 9.04
CA GLY A 103 9.29 -6.54 10.28
C GLY A 103 9.12 -5.63 11.49
N PRO A 104 9.03 -6.20 12.68
CA PRO A 104 8.82 -5.38 13.87
C PRO A 104 9.92 -4.33 13.99
N GLU A 105 9.52 -3.13 14.36
CA GLU A 105 10.49 -2.07 14.64
C GLU A 105 11.10 -2.35 15.98
N VAL A 106 12.26 -2.99 15.93
CA VAL A 106 12.98 -3.35 17.13
C VAL A 106 13.99 -2.26 17.42
N LEU A 107 13.99 -1.80 18.62
CA LEU A 107 14.91 -0.76 19.04
C LEU A 107 15.94 -1.30 20.00
#